data_1e84a74f6e7f1076cf5dd7bab8f05a76
#
_entry.id   1e84a74f6e7f1076cf5dd7bab8f05a76
#
_cell.length_a   1.000
_cell.length_b   1.000
_cell.length_c   1.000
_cell.angle_alpha   90.00
_cell.angle_beta   90.00
_cell.angle_gamma   90.00
#
_symmetry.space_group_name_H-M   'P 1'
#
loop_
_entity.id
_entity.type
_entity.pdbx_description
1 polymer ?
#
loop_
_entity_poly.entity_id
_entity_poly.type
_entity_poly.pdbx_seq_one_letter_code
_entity_poly.pdbx_strand_id
1 'polypeptide(L)'
;MNPIEWESTLGVRPSSPAWRATVKAAYGAELSADELALYRELSGGLDPPDGGSDELLAVVGRRGGKSETIARMAVFEAIHGGHAAALAPGQVGLVVIVSPLREQSTQILNYCIGLARLPQVAPFVDGDPTKDSLRFKTRIEIKVMTADSVAVSGPTIVMAIRDEWSKFPGPDAAVPDFEIDNSLRPALAPVVGAPRRRLIGITSAYVMEGLAFTTDRDSYAKPDSGLLVVRGTSEQFNPALDAAWLAKERKRIGERVFDREYRGVWQPAIFDSWFGAKAIENCRTERGILEPVPGFRYVAGLDLGCRVDGAALSICHREKRDDKTVTVVDGVWYWPAGSAPMGTIVTRAAGIIRQYNAAAFADQFHFDSVRDDFAKARVRLTEAPWTSTGGRSKTIRFNTVRMHMLDGRIEWPNDPDLFKEAYSLAGRLRQSGTEEIAARSGGDDRIHAVVLAVSEILERQPDRIPVMTRDDELARRRAAREYSAYLGYLPGDSNDDAAAEIIAAAEYIKRGGQLPQLNQ
;
A
#
# COMPACT_ATOMS: atom_id res chain seq x y z
N MET A 1 2.51 -38.04 -21.64
CA MET A 1 2.46 -36.64 -22.18
C MET A 1 2.27 -35.69 -21.02
N ASN A 2 3.06 -34.66 -20.96
CA ASN A 2 2.96 -33.59 -19.95
C ASN A 2 2.46 -32.27 -20.60
N PRO A 3 2.11 -31.23 -19.84
CA PRO A 3 1.59 -29.98 -20.41
C PRO A 3 2.53 -29.28 -21.40
N ILE A 4 3.85 -29.43 -21.27
CA ILE A 4 4.82 -28.80 -22.17
C ILE A 4 4.91 -29.57 -23.52
N GLU A 5 4.85 -30.90 -23.46
CA GLU A 5 4.77 -31.71 -24.67
C GLU A 5 3.46 -31.44 -25.43
N TRP A 6 2.35 -31.36 -24.71
CA TRP A 6 1.05 -31.03 -25.30
C TRP A 6 1.05 -29.61 -25.91
N GLU A 7 1.61 -28.62 -25.21
CA GLU A 7 1.74 -27.24 -25.71
C GLU A 7 2.40 -27.19 -27.08
N SER A 8 3.42 -28.04 -27.34
CA SER A 8 4.13 -28.07 -28.62
C SER A 8 3.23 -28.49 -29.80
N THR A 9 2.11 -29.15 -29.51
CA THR A 9 1.13 -29.57 -30.54
C THR A 9 0.11 -28.48 -30.89
N LEU A 10 0.01 -27.41 -30.10
CA LEU A 10 -1.02 -26.39 -30.25
C LEU A 10 -0.70 -25.29 -31.27
N GLY A 11 0.56 -25.18 -31.70
CA GLY A 11 1.00 -24.11 -32.62
C GLY A 11 0.95 -22.71 -31.97
N VAL A 12 0.95 -22.62 -30.64
CA VAL A 12 1.00 -21.35 -29.89
C VAL A 12 2.46 -21.00 -29.54
N ARG A 13 2.67 -19.75 -29.13
CA ARG A 13 3.97 -19.33 -28.62
C ARG A 13 4.39 -20.22 -27.44
N PRO A 14 5.60 -20.80 -27.46
CA PRO A 14 6.07 -21.67 -26.38
C PRO A 14 6.17 -20.91 -25.02
N SER A 15 5.93 -21.64 -23.95
CA SER A 15 6.23 -21.19 -22.60
C SER A 15 7.71 -20.81 -22.46
N SER A 16 8.02 -19.82 -21.63
CA SER A 16 9.41 -19.43 -21.38
C SER A 16 10.23 -20.58 -20.75
N PRO A 17 11.57 -20.56 -20.85
CA PRO A 17 12.40 -21.60 -20.24
C PRO A 17 12.11 -21.82 -18.75
N ALA A 18 11.88 -20.74 -17.97
CA ALA A 18 11.55 -20.81 -16.55
C ALA A 18 10.21 -21.54 -16.30
N TRP A 19 9.17 -21.22 -17.10
CA TRP A 19 7.89 -21.93 -17.01
C TRP A 19 8.00 -23.38 -17.49
N ARG A 20 8.77 -23.65 -18.53
CA ARG A 20 8.99 -25.03 -19.01
C ARG A 20 9.63 -25.90 -17.94
N ALA A 21 10.72 -25.41 -17.31
CA ALA A 21 11.39 -26.08 -16.20
C ALA A 21 10.45 -26.31 -15.01
N THR A 22 9.69 -25.27 -14.60
CA THR A 22 8.74 -25.33 -13.49
C THR A 22 7.62 -26.35 -13.76
N VAL A 23 6.98 -26.30 -14.93
CA VAL A 23 5.86 -27.20 -15.26
C VAL A 23 6.35 -28.64 -15.41
N LYS A 24 7.50 -28.86 -16.06
CA LYS A 24 8.10 -30.21 -16.16
C LYS A 24 8.39 -30.79 -14.78
N ALA A 25 9.01 -30.01 -13.87
CA ALA A 25 9.26 -30.42 -12.49
C ALA A 25 7.96 -30.75 -11.74
N ALA A 26 6.92 -29.93 -11.88
CA ALA A 26 5.62 -30.18 -11.25
C ALA A 26 4.93 -31.45 -11.75
N TYR A 27 5.17 -31.83 -12.99
CA TYR A 27 4.60 -33.05 -13.59
C TYR A 27 5.52 -34.28 -13.56
N GLY A 28 6.70 -34.18 -12.94
CA GLY A 28 7.68 -35.25 -12.87
C GLY A 28 8.24 -35.64 -14.25
N ALA A 29 8.29 -34.69 -15.17
CA ALA A 29 8.86 -34.89 -16.50
C ALA A 29 10.37 -34.62 -16.50
N GLU A 30 11.11 -35.27 -17.39
CA GLU A 30 12.54 -35.11 -17.53
C GLU A 30 12.90 -33.66 -17.95
N LEU A 31 13.86 -33.06 -17.24
CA LEU A 31 14.41 -31.75 -17.54
C LEU A 31 15.73 -31.91 -18.31
N SER A 32 15.95 -31.09 -19.34
CA SER A 32 17.28 -30.95 -19.92
C SER A 32 18.27 -30.36 -18.92
N ALA A 33 19.57 -30.43 -19.21
CA ALA A 33 20.60 -29.88 -18.34
C ALA A 33 20.37 -28.39 -18.05
N ASP A 34 20.00 -27.61 -19.08
CA ASP A 34 19.74 -26.17 -18.94
C ASP A 34 18.45 -25.90 -18.13
N GLU A 35 17.39 -26.70 -18.38
CA GLU A 35 16.14 -26.61 -17.61
C GLU A 35 16.36 -26.97 -16.13
N LEU A 36 17.19 -27.99 -15.85
CA LEU A 36 17.54 -28.40 -14.48
C LEU A 36 18.34 -27.31 -13.76
N ALA A 37 19.33 -26.71 -14.42
CA ALA A 37 20.11 -25.62 -13.85
C ALA A 37 19.21 -24.42 -13.51
N LEU A 38 18.33 -24.05 -14.43
CA LEU A 38 17.35 -22.97 -14.22
C LEU A 38 16.35 -23.31 -13.11
N TYR A 39 15.82 -24.55 -13.09
CA TYR A 39 14.92 -24.98 -12.02
C TYR A 39 15.57 -24.86 -10.63
N ARG A 40 16.83 -25.31 -10.49
CA ARG A 40 17.58 -25.19 -9.24
C ARG A 40 17.72 -23.73 -8.82
N GLU A 41 18.00 -22.82 -9.75
CA GLU A 41 18.03 -21.38 -9.45
C GLU A 41 16.67 -20.88 -8.90
N LEU A 42 15.57 -21.26 -9.53
CA LEU A 42 14.22 -20.82 -9.15
C LEU A 42 13.72 -21.47 -7.86
N SER A 43 14.13 -22.70 -7.56
CA SER A 43 13.71 -23.48 -6.38
C SER A 43 14.58 -23.24 -5.13
N GLY A 44 15.63 -22.40 -5.23
CA GLY A 44 16.59 -22.19 -4.14
C GLY A 44 17.59 -23.35 -3.96
N GLY A 45 17.96 -24.00 -5.04
CA GLY A 45 18.97 -25.06 -5.10
C GLY A 45 18.42 -26.49 -4.99
N LEU A 46 17.09 -26.65 -4.95
CA LEU A 46 16.48 -27.97 -4.86
C LEU A 46 16.42 -28.68 -6.22
N ASP A 47 16.52 -30.00 -6.17
CA ASP A 47 16.20 -30.87 -7.30
C ASP A 47 14.69 -31.01 -7.50
N PRO A 48 14.21 -31.28 -8.73
CA PRO A 48 12.79 -31.53 -8.96
C PRO A 48 12.33 -32.75 -8.16
N PRO A 49 11.10 -32.71 -7.59
CA PRO A 49 10.59 -33.83 -6.81
C PRO A 49 10.36 -35.06 -7.71
N ASP A 50 10.73 -36.24 -7.21
CA ASP A 50 10.50 -37.50 -7.91
C ASP A 50 9.02 -37.70 -8.24
N GLY A 51 8.73 -37.91 -9.52
CA GLY A 51 7.35 -38.07 -9.99
C GLY A 51 6.49 -36.79 -9.96
N GLY A 52 7.06 -35.64 -9.65
CA GLY A 52 6.37 -34.35 -9.60
C GLY A 52 5.71 -34.01 -8.25
N SER A 53 4.92 -32.93 -8.21
CA SER A 53 4.28 -32.43 -6.99
C SER A 53 2.78 -32.24 -7.16
N ASP A 54 2.02 -32.50 -6.08
CA ASP A 54 0.58 -32.21 -5.99
C ASP A 54 0.31 -30.72 -5.74
N GLU A 55 1.27 -30.04 -5.12
CA GLU A 55 1.16 -28.63 -4.80
C GLU A 55 2.31 -27.83 -5.43
N LEU A 56 1.97 -26.69 -6.03
CA LEU A 56 2.91 -25.72 -6.59
C LEU A 56 2.60 -24.32 -6.08
N LEU A 57 3.61 -23.62 -5.61
CA LEU A 57 3.57 -22.17 -5.41
C LEU A 57 4.61 -21.49 -6.31
N ALA A 58 4.12 -20.61 -7.17
CA ALA A 58 4.99 -19.79 -8.03
C ALA A 58 4.89 -18.31 -7.64
N VAL A 59 5.94 -17.78 -7.00
CA VAL A 59 6.08 -16.35 -6.65
C VAL A 59 6.87 -15.68 -7.76
N VAL A 60 6.15 -15.06 -8.69
CA VAL A 60 6.72 -14.54 -9.95
C VAL A 60 6.34 -13.09 -10.15
N GLY A 61 7.28 -12.28 -10.58
CA GLY A 61 7.03 -10.86 -10.87
C GLY A 61 5.89 -10.64 -11.88
N ARG A 62 5.30 -9.44 -11.88
CA ARG A 62 4.25 -9.05 -12.83
C ARG A 62 4.72 -9.20 -14.27
N ARG A 63 3.80 -9.52 -15.18
CA ARG A 63 4.10 -9.79 -16.61
C ARG A 63 4.99 -11.02 -16.84
N GLY A 64 5.24 -11.84 -15.82
CA GLY A 64 5.98 -13.09 -15.91
C GLY A 64 5.20 -14.26 -16.53
N GLY A 65 4.03 -14.08 -17.14
CA GLY A 65 3.30 -15.13 -17.87
C GLY A 65 2.50 -16.10 -16.99
N LYS A 66 2.29 -15.81 -15.69
CA LYS A 66 1.57 -16.67 -14.72
C LYS A 66 0.22 -17.17 -15.26
N SER A 67 -0.69 -16.26 -15.56
CA SER A 67 -2.07 -16.59 -15.94
C SER A 67 -2.17 -17.39 -17.23
N GLU A 68 -1.31 -17.11 -18.22
CA GLU A 68 -1.26 -17.84 -19.48
C GLU A 68 -0.78 -19.29 -19.29
N THR A 69 0.30 -19.48 -18.52
CA THR A 69 0.85 -20.82 -18.24
C THR A 69 -0.15 -21.68 -17.47
N ILE A 70 -0.78 -21.10 -16.44
CA ILE A 70 -1.76 -21.83 -15.63
C ILE A 70 -3.02 -22.17 -16.42
N ALA A 71 -3.46 -21.32 -17.34
CA ALA A 71 -4.55 -21.63 -18.25
C ALA A 71 -4.23 -22.85 -19.15
N ARG A 72 -3.00 -22.97 -19.64
CA ARG A 72 -2.55 -24.17 -20.38
C ARG A 72 -2.58 -25.42 -19.52
N MET A 73 -2.10 -25.35 -18.29
CA MET A 73 -2.18 -26.46 -17.34
C MET A 73 -3.64 -26.85 -17.05
N ALA A 74 -4.53 -25.88 -16.84
CA ALA A 74 -5.95 -26.10 -16.57
C ALA A 74 -6.65 -26.83 -17.75
N VAL A 75 -6.42 -26.38 -18.98
CA VAL A 75 -6.98 -27.04 -20.18
C VAL A 75 -6.37 -28.41 -20.39
N PHE A 76 -5.06 -28.59 -20.16
CA PHE A 76 -4.40 -29.88 -20.21
C PHE A 76 -5.03 -30.86 -19.21
N GLU A 77 -5.21 -30.47 -17.94
CA GLU A 77 -5.82 -31.32 -16.91
C GLU A 77 -7.28 -31.66 -17.27
N ALA A 78 -8.02 -30.73 -17.85
CA ALA A 78 -9.39 -30.99 -18.28
C ALA A 78 -9.48 -32.02 -19.41
N ILE A 79 -8.52 -32.08 -20.30
CA ILE A 79 -8.57 -32.95 -21.49
C ILE A 79 -7.75 -34.22 -21.27
N HIS A 80 -6.53 -34.09 -20.75
CA HIS A 80 -5.51 -35.15 -20.75
C HIS A 80 -5.13 -35.61 -19.33
N GLY A 81 -5.63 -34.97 -18.28
CA GLY A 81 -5.34 -35.34 -16.90
C GLY A 81 -5.88 -36.70 -16.46
N GLY A 82 -6.73 -37.33 -17.29
CA GLY A 82 -7.26 -38.69 -17.04
C GLY A 82 -8.33 -38.75 -15.96
N HIS A 83 -8.74 -37.64 -15.40
CA HIS A 83 -9.67 -37.55 -14.26
C HIS A 83 -11.05 -38.15 -14.51
N ALA A 84 -11.51 -38.15 -15.78
CA ALA A 84 -12.79 -38.69 -16.15
C ALA A 84 -13.00 -40.18 -15.75
N ALA A 85 -11.91 -40.97 -15.73
CA ALA A 85 -11.96 -42.37 -15.34
C ALA A 85 -12.25 -42.59 -13.84
N ALA A 86 -11.94 -41.62 -13.01
CA ALA A 86 -12.16 -41.68 -11.57
C ALA A 86 -13.49 -41.02 -11.11
N LEU A 87 -14.26 -40.46 -12.05
CA LEU A 87 -15.54 -39.83 -11.74
C LEU A 87 -16.68 -40.85 -11.80
N ALA A 88 -17.55 -40.83 -10.81
CA ALA A 88 -18.78 -41.63 -10.83
C ALA A 88 -19.70 -41.25 -12.01
N PRO A 89 -20.59 -42.14 -12.47
CA PRO A 89 -21.62 -41.79 -13.46
C PRO A 89 -22.40 -40.54 -13.04
N GLY A 90 -22.49 -39.56 -13.94
CA GLY A 90 -23.17 -38.29 -13.68
C GLY A 90 -22.36 -37.25 -12.87
N GLN A 91 -21.21 -37.63 -12.35
CA GLN A 91 -20.33 -36.70 -11.64
C GLN A 91 -19.53 -35.84 -12.63
N VAL A 92 -19.33 -34.55 -12.26
CA VAL A 92 -18.49 -33.59 -12.97
C VAL A 92 -17.29 -33.24 -12.10
N GLY A 93 -16.09 -33.28 -12.68
CA GLY A 93 -14.87 -32.82 -12.03
C GLY A 93 -14.63 -31.33 -12.30
N LEU A 94 -14.16 -30.60 -11.31
CA LEU A 94 -13.94 -29.17 -11.46
C LEU A 94 -12.44 -28.83 -11.47
N VAL A 95 -12.04 -27.98 -12.41
CA VAL A 95 -10.85 -27.12 -12.30
C VAL A 95 -11.33 -25.75 -11.81
N VAL A 96 -11.01 -25.42 -10.58
CA VAL A 96 -11.50 -24.20 -9.92
C VAL A 96 -10.47 -23.11 -9.98
N ILE A 97 -10.87 -21.88 -10.37
CA ILE A 97 -10.03 -20.68 -10.35
C ILE A 97 -10.60 -19.74 -9.28
N VAL A 98 -9.79 -19.45 -8.25
CA VAL A 98 -10.15 -18.56 -7.15
C VAL A 98 -9.18 -17.39 -7.13
N SER A 99 -9.69 -16.17 -6.99
CA SER A 99 -8.87 -14.96 -6.81
C SER A 99 -9.59 -13.96 -5.89
N PRO A 100 -8.89 -12.94 -5.35
CA PRO A 100 -9.50 -11.91 -4.51
C PRO A 100 -10.62 -11.13 -5.20
N LEU A 101 -10.47 -10.92 -6.50
CA LEU A 101 -11.44 -10.20 -7.33
C LEU A 101 -11.86 -11.09 -8.52
N ARG A 102 -13.17 -11.22 -8.73
CA ARG A 102 -13.74 -12.03 -9.82
C ARG A 102 -13.19 -11.67 -11.20
N GLU A 103 -12.91 -10.39 -11.44
CA GLU A 103 -12.34 -9.92 -12.72
C GLU A 103 -10.97 -10.54 -13.02
N GLN A 104 -10.16 -10.81 -12.00
CA GLN A 104 -8.84 -11.43 -12.14
C GLN A 104 -8.98 -12.90 -12.55
N SER A 105 -9.84 -13.67 -11.90
CA SER A 105 -10.13 -15.06 -12.27
C SER A 105 -10.65 -15.18 -13.71
N THR A 106 -11.43 -14.21 -14.15
CA THR A 106 -11.98 -14.16 -15.53
C THR A 106 -10.85 -14.06 -16.57
N GLN A 107 -9.69 -13.47 -16.24
CA GLN A 107 -8.56 -13.40 -17.16
C GLN A 107 -8.00 -14.78 -17.47
N ILE A 108 -7.83 -15.67 -16.47
CA ILE A 108 -7.36 -17.04 -16.68
C ILE A 108 -8.39 -17.82 -17.51
N LEU A 109 -9.68 -17.68 -17.18
CA LEU A 109 -10.75 -18.34 -17.95
C LEU A 109 -10.75 -17.86 -19.41
N ASN A 110 -10.52 -16.59 -19.69
CA ASN A 110 -10.41 -16.07 -21.05
C ASN A 110 -9.25 -16.69 -21.83
N TYR A 111 -8.10 -16.94 -21.19
CA TYR A 111 -7.02 -17.72 -21.81
C TYR A 111 -7.45 -19.17 -22.09
N CYS A 112 -8.17 -19.82 -21.17
CA CYS A 112 -8.71 -21.16 -21.41
C CYS A 112 -9.69 -21.17 -22.58
N ILE A 113 -10.58 -20.18 -22.68
CA ILE A 113 -11.53 -20.04 -23.81
C ILE A 113 -10.77 -19.77 -25.12
N GLY A 114 -9.70 -18.98 -25.09
CA GLY A 114 -8.83 -18.77 -26.24
C GLY A 114 -8.21 -20.06 -26.73
N LEU A 115 -7.70 -20.88 -25.81
CA LEU A 115 -7.14 -22.23 -26.15
C LEU A 115 -8.24 -23.17 -26.65
N ALA A 116 -9.45 -23.13 -26.08
CA ALA A 116 -10.58 -23.97 -26.50
C ALA A 116 -11.02 -23.76 -27.95
N ARG A 117 -10.68 -22.60 -28.54
CA ARG A 117 -10.96 -22.29 -29.97
C ARG A 117 -9.92 -22.84 -30.94
N LEU A 118 -8.79 -23.33 -30.45
CA LEU A 118 -7.76 -23.93 -31.30
C LEU A 118 -8.27 -25.24 -31.92
N PRO A 119 -7.95 -25.56 -33.19
CA PRO A 119 -8.39 -26.80 -33.87
C PRO A 119 -8.06 -28.08 -33.12
N GLN A 120 -6.96 -28.08 -32.36
CA GLN A 120 -6.50 -29.23 -31.57
C GLN A 120 -7.30 -29.42 -30.27
N VAL A 121 -7.97 -28.37 -29.76
CA VAL A 121 -8.70 -28.33 -28.48
C VAL A 121 -10.22 -28.34 -28.68
N ALA A 122 -10.71 -27.63 -29.70
CA ALA A 122 -12.14 -27.49 -30.00
C ALA A 122 -12.95 -28.80 -30.02
N PRO A 123 -12.41 -29.95 -30.55
CA PRO A 123 -13.14 -31.23 -30.54
C PRO A 123 -13.50 -31.74 -29.14
N PHE A 124 -12.76 -31.33 -28.11
CA PHE A 124 -12.98 -31.75 -26.72
C PHE A 124 -13.96 -30.85 -25.95
N VAL A 125 -14.33 -29.69 -26.50
CA VAL A 125 -15.24 -28.74 -25.85
C VAL A 125 -16.68 -29.26 -25.90
N ASP A 126 -17.42 -29.05 -24.78
CA ASP A 126 -18.81 -29.41 -24.62
C ASP A 126 -19.68 -28.17 -24.47
N GLY A 127 -20.40 -27.82 -25.54
CA GLY A 127 -21.23 -26.60 -25.58
C GLY A 127 -20.43 -25.29 -25.69
N ASP A 128 -21.14 -24.19 -25.58
CA ASP A 128 -20.54 -22.85 -25.61
C ASP A 128 -19.99 -22.46 -24.23
N PRO A 129 -18.83 -21.78 -24.17
CA PRO A 129 -18.34 -21.21 -22.93
C PRO A 129 -19.32 -20.20 -22.33
N THR A 130 -19.48 -20.23 -21.03
CA THR A 130 -20.27 -19.22 -20.29
C THR A 130 -19.36 -18.11 -19.76
N LYS A 131 -19.96 -17.11 -19.12
CA LYS A 131 -19.22 -16.03 -18.43
C LYS A 131 -18.26 -16.56 -17.36
N ASP A 132 -18.58 -17.67 -16.72
CA ASP A 132 -17.89 -18.18 -15.54
C ASP A 132 -17.33 -19.59 -15.71
N SER A 133 -17.60 -20.28 -16.83
CA SER A 133 -17.17 -21.66 -17.02
C SER A 133 -16.93 -22.07 -18.47
N LEU A 134 -16.10 -23.10 -18.62
CA LEU A 134 -15.81 -23.80 -19.86
C LEU A 134 -15.88 -25.31 -19.60
N ARG A 135 -16.75 -26.03 -20.33
CA ARG A 135 -16.97 -27.46 -20.18
C ARG A 135 -16.26 -28.27 -21.24
N PHE A 136 -15.87 -29.50 -20.87
CA PHE A 136 -15.23 -30.46 -21.76
C PHE A 136 -16.00 -31.80 -21.78
N LYS A 137 -15.97 -32.49 -22.92
CA LYS A 137 -16.59 -33.81 -23.11
C LYS A 137 -16.03 -34.89 -22.17
N THR A 138 -14.88 -34.63 -21.56
CA THR A 138 -14.28 -35.43 -20.48
C THR A 138 -15.02 -35.34 -19.15
N ARG A 139 -16.14 -34.63 -19.08
CA ARG A 139 -16.88 -34.33 -17.84
C ARG A 139 -16.08 -33.46 -16.84
N ILE A 140 -15.09 -32.71 -17.34
CA ILE A 140 -14.37 -31.70 -16.54
C ILE A 140 -14.87 -30.32 -16.94
N GLU A 141 -15.10 -29.46 -15.94
CA GLU A 141 -15.50 -28.07 -16.12
C GLU A 141 -14.44 -27.17 -15.48
N ILE A 142 -13.90 -26.20 -16.22
CA ILE A 142 -13.10 -25.10 -15.68
C ILE A 142 -14.06 -24.02 -15.23
N LYS A 143 -13.98 -23.60 -13.97
CA LYS A 143 -14.96 -22.67 -13.38
C LYS A 143 -14.30 -21.62 -12.51
N VAL A 144 -14.72 -20.35 -12.69
CA VAL A 144 -14.38 -19.25 -11.79
C VAL A 144 -15.28 -19.29 -10.56
N MET A 145 -14.68 -19.25 -9.37
CA MET A 145 -15.40 -19.23 -8.10
C MET A 145 -14.91 -18.05 -7.26
N THR A 146 -15.80 -17.47 -6.47
CA THR A 146 -15.44 -16.50 -5.44
C THR A 146 -15.03 -17.22 -4.15
N ALA A 147 -14.29 -16.54 -3.28
CA ALA A 147 -13.91 -17.08 -1.97
C ALA A 147 -15.12 -17.62 -1.17
N ASP A 148 -16.21 -16.86 -1.14
CA ASP A 148 -17.44 -17.24 -0.43
C ASP A 148 -18.11 -18.49 -1.02
N SER A 149 -18.02 -18.70 -2.34
CA SER A 149 -18.61 -19.86 -3.01
C SER A 149 -17.80 -21.14 -2.87
N VAL A 150 -16.50 -21.03 -2.59
CA VAL A 150 -15.61 -22.18 -2.31
C VAL A 150 -15.91 -22.79 -0.95
N ALA A 151 -16.29 -21.97 0.02
CA ALA A 151 -16.65 -22.41 1.36
C ALA A 151 -17.90 -23.32 1.40
N VAL A 152 -18.69 -23.37 0.34
CA VAL A 152 -19.85 -24.26 0.20
C VAL A 152 -19.36 -25.62 -0.34
N SER A 153 -19.19 -26.57 0.57
CA SER A 153 -18.70 -27.93 0.32
C SER A 153 -19.56 -28.74 -0.67
N GLY A 154 -18.91 -29.54 -1.50
CA GLY A 154 -19.54 -30.58 -2.29
C GLY A 154 -18.95 -30.93 -3.67
N PRO A 155 -18.27 -30.03 -4.42
CA PRO A 155 -17.77 -30.39 -5.73
C PRO A 155 -16.54 -31.31 -5.66
N THR A 156 -16.40 -32.20 -6.64
CA THR A 156 -15.15 -32.94 -6.85
C THR A 156 -14.16 -32.06 -7.59
N ILE A 157 -13.16 -31.55 -6.89
CA ILE A 157 -12.12 -30.71 -7.48
C ILE A 157 -10.97 -31.61 -7.96
N VAL A 158 -10.56 -31.45 -9.22
CA VAL A 158 -9.40 -32.14 -9.81
C VAL A 158 -8.17 -31.24 -9.85
N MET A 159 -8.38 -29.92 -9.94
CA MET A 159 -7.32 -28.91 -9.85
C MET A 159 -7.92 -27.63 -9.23
N ALA A 160 -7.22 -27.04 -8.28
CA ALA A 160 -7.56 -25.71 -7.74
C ALA A 160 -6.43 -24.72 -8.01
N ILE A 161 -6.80 -23.54 -8.47
CA ILE A 161 -5.89 -22.44 -8.81
C ILE A 161 -6.19 -21.26 -7.91
N ARG A 162 -5.21 -20.86 -7.08
CA ARG A 162 -5.24 -19.63 -6.25
C ARG A 162 -4.47 -18.56 -7.01
N ASP A 163 -5.19 -17.67 -7.70
CA ASP A 163 -4.58 -16.57 -8.46
C ASP A 163 -4.44 -15.32 -7.58
N GLU A 164 -3.31 -14.64 -7.70
CA GLU A 164 -2.92 -13.50 -6.84
C GLU A 164 -3.06 -13.84 -5.34
N TRP A 165 -2.61 -15.05 -4.95
CA TRP A 165 -2.81 -15.61 -3.62
C TRP A 165 -2.30 -14.72 -2.49
N SER A 166 -1.20 -13.96 -2.69
CA SER A 166 -0.67 -13.01 -1.71
C SER A 166 -1.64 -11.87 -1.35
N LYS A 167 -2.71 -11.69 -2.13
CA LYS A 167 -3.72 -10.65 -1.93
C LYS A 167 -5.06 -11.20 -1.44
N PHE A 168 -5.12 -12.47 -1.08
CA PHE A 168 -6.31 -13.03 -0.47
C PHE A 168 -6.64 -12.31 0.84
N PRO A 169 -7.92 -12.28 1.27
CA PRO A 169 -8.32 -11.56 2.47
C PRO A 169 -7.57 -12.05 3.71
N GLY A 170 -7.14 -11.11 4.57
CA GLY A 170 -6.45 -11.42 5.82
C GLY A 170 -7.37 -11.99 6.90
N PRO A 171 -6.82 -12.29 8.09
CA PRO A 171 -7.54 -12.96 9.17
C PRO A 171 -8.76 -12.19 9.70
N ASP A 172 -8.82 -10.88 9.49
CA ASP A 172 -9.94 -10.02 9.93
C ASP A 172 -11.11 -9.98 8.93
N ALA A 173 -11.00 -10.66 7.78
CA ALA A 173 -12.04 -10.69 6.76
C ALA A 173 -13.13 -11.71 7.11
N ALA A 174 -14.32 -11.56 6.52
CA ALA A 174 -15.43 -12.49 6.68
C ALA A 174 -15.08 -13.92 6.24
N VAL A 175 -14.29 -14.05 5.15
CA VAL A 175 -13.72 -15.32 4.69
C VAL A 175 -12.21 -15.12 4.51
N PRO A 176 -11.38 -15.43 5.51
CA PRO A 176 -9.95 -15.27 5.43
C PRO A 176 -9.29 -16.33 4.54
N ASP A 177 -8.03 -16.07 4.12
CA ASP A 177 -7.26 -16.90 3.20
C ASP A 177 -7.13 -18.36 3.66
N PHE A 178 -6.98 -18.60 4.95
CA PHE A 178 -6.86 -19.95 5.51
C PHE A 178 -8.18 -20.74 5.42
N GLU A 179 -9.34 -20.10 5.49
CA GLU A 179 -10.66 -20.78 5.32
C GLU A 179 -10.89 -21.19 3.87
N ILE A 180 -10.46 -20.37 2.92
CA ILE A 180 -10.47 -20.72 1.49
C ILE A 180 -9.61 -21.98 1.27
N ASP A 181 -8.41 -22.01 1.83
CA ASP A 181 -7.49 -23.14 1.70
C ASP A 181 -8.05 -24.41 2.38
N ASN A 182 -8.61 -24.26 3.58
CA ASN A 182 -9.29 -25.34 4.31
C ASN A 182 -10.49 -25.93 3.56
N SER A 183 -11.13 -25.16 2.70
CA SER A 183 -12.23 -25.64 1.86
C SER A 183 -11.75 -26.35 0.60
N LEU A 184 -10.62 -25.92 0.02
CA LEU A 184 -10.04 -26.53 -1.20
C LEU A 184 -9.36 -27.85 -0.92
N ARG A 185 -8.57 -27.96 0.14
CA ARG A 185 -7.73 -29.15 0.43
C ARG A 185 -8.52 -30.44 0.59
N PRO A 186 -9.62 -30.51 1.34
CA PRO A 186 -10.42 -31.75 1.42
C PRO A 186 -11.04 -32.18 0.07
N ALA A 187 -11.44 -31.19 -0.76
CA ALA A 187 -12.00 -31.46 -2.09
C ALA A 187 -10.97 -32.03 -3.07
N LEU A 188 -9.66 -31.81 -2.80
CA LEU A 188 -8.52 -32.32 -3.55
C LEU A 188 -7.93 -33.60 -2.95
N ALA A 189 -8.57 -34.18 -1.92
CA ALA A 189 -8.03 -35.39 -1.28
C ALA A 189 -7.68 -36.48 -2.31
N PRO A 190 -6.48 -37.06 -2.27
CA PRO A 190 -6.07 -38.07 -3.24
C PRO A 190 -6.90 -39.34 -3.11
N VAL A 191 -7.22 -39.97 -4.24
CA VAL A 191 -7.94 -41.23 -4.31
C VAL A 191 -7.02 -42.29 -4.92
N VAL A 192 -6.90 -43.42 -4.27
CA VAL A 192 -6.02 -44.50 -4.71
C VAL A 192 -6.41 -44.95 -6.12
N GLY A 193 -5.45 -44.99 -7.03
CA GLY A 193 -5.68 -45.38 -8.43
C GLY A 193 -6.26 -44.27 -9.32
N ALA A 194 -6.60 -43.13 -8.76
CA ALA A 194 -7.03 -41.93 -9.53
C ALA A 194 -5.82 -41.08 -9.96
N PRO A 195 -5.96 -40.30 -11.01
CA PRO A 195 -4.96 -39.30 -11.36
C PRO A 195 -4.70 -38.30 -10.25
N ARG A 196 -3.49 -37.76 -10.17
CA ARG A 196 -3.05 -36.78 -9.20
C ARG A 196 -3.86 -35.50 -9.32
N ARG A 197 -4.47 -35.06 -8.23
CA ARG A 197 -5.16 -33.76 -8.11
C ARG A 197 -4.14 -32.69 -7.73
N ARG A 198 -4.37 -31.45 -8.17
CA ARG A 198 -3.37 -30.40 -8.02
C ARG A 198 -3.89 -29.15 -7.34
N LEU A 199 -3.10 -28.58 -6.42
CA LEU A 199 -3.34 -27.31 -5.78
C LEU A 199 -2.23 -26.32 -6.20
N ILE A 200 -2.59 -25.31 -6.96
CA ILE A 200 -1.64 -24.37 -7.55
C ILE A 200 -1.86 -22.96 -7.01
N GLY A 201 -0.83 -22.38 -6.43
CA GLY A 201 -0.79 -20.97 -6.04
C GLY A 201 0.10 -20.19 -7.01
N ILE A 202 -0.43 -19.12 -7.59
CA ILE A 202 0.37 -18.17 -8.36
C ILE A 202 0.17 -16.76 -7.80
N THR A 203 1.28 -16.05 -7.66
CA THR A 203 1.22 -14.69 -7.13
C THR A 203 2.45 -13.87 -7.50
N SER A 204 2.35 -12.55 -7.41
CA SER A 204 3.52 -11.70 -7.20
C SER A 204 3.75 -11.54 -5.70
N ALA A 205 4.99 -11.37 -5.27
CA ALA A 205 5.27 -11.08 -3.86
C ALA A 205 4.55 -9.79 -3.43
N TYR A 206 4.05 -9.77 -2.21
CA TYR A 206 3.35 -8.61 -1.71
C TYR A 206 3.84 -8.23 -0.31
N VAL A 207 3.09 -8.47 0.74
CA VAL A 207 3.51 -8.22 2.13
C VAL A 207 3.91 -9.52 2.82
N MET A 208 4.79 -9.42 3.83
CA MET A 208 5.21 -10.54 4.69
C MET A 208 4.09 -10.91 5.68
N GLU A 209 2.86 -11.05 5.18
CA GLU A 209 1.67 -11.46 5.93
C GLU A 209 0.84 -12.42 5.07
N GLY A 210 -0.04 -13.19 5.71
CA GLY A 210 -0.99 -14.10 5.07
C GLY A 210 -0.41 -15.46 4.70
N LEU A 211 -1.31 -16.35 4.25
CA LEU A 211 -0.98 -17.75 4.03
C LEU A 211 0.01 -17.95 2.88
N ALA A 212 -0.06 -17.15 1.83
CA ALA A 212 0.88 -17.26 0.70
C ALA A 212 2.33 -16.97 1.14
N PHE A 213 2.54 -15.94 1.96
CA PHE A 213 3.87 -15.62 2.50
C PHE A 213 4.38 -16.69 3.46
N THR A 214 3.55 -17.13 4.41
CA THR A 214 3.96 -18.17 5.37
C THR A 214 4.28 -19.47 4.67
N THR A 215 3.47 -19.88 3.67
CA THR A 215 3.75 -21.06 2.85
C THR A 215 5.07 -20.94 2.09
N ASP A 216 5.31 -19.79 1.47
CA ASP A 216 6.56 -19.52 0.74
C ASP A 216 7.78 -19.52 1.69
N ARG A 217 7.71 -18.84 2.82
CA ARG A 217 8.76 -18.80 3.87
C ARG A 217 9.09 -20.20 4.40
N ASP A 218 8.05 -21.00 4.63
CA ASP A 218 8.18 -22.28 5.31
C ASP A 218 8.52 -23.43 4.34
N SER A 219 8.40 -23.21 3.01
CA SER A 219 8.61 -24.24 2.01
C SER A 219 9.71 -23.95 0.97
N TYR A 220 10.02 -22.69 0.69
CA TYR A 220 11.05 -22.35 -0.31
C TYR A 220 12.44 -22.83 0.13
N ALA A 221 13.15 -23.47 -0.78
CA ALA A 221 14.48 -24.06 -0.54
C ALA A 221 14.50 -25.13 0.57
N LYS A 222 13.35 -25.77 0.87
CA LYS A 222 13.25 -26.83 1.89
C LYS A 222 12.79 -28.14 1.26
N PRO A 223 13.66 -29.17 1.20
CA PRO A 223 13.39 -30.42 0.48
C PRO A 223 12.21 -31.20 1.05
N ASP A 224 11.99 -31.11 2.38
CA ASP A 224 10.99 -31.92 3.09
C ASP A 224 9.61 -31.26 3.20
N SER A 225 9.39 -30.15 2.51
CA SER A 225 8.12 -29.41 2.59
C SER A 225 6.95 -30.12 1.89
N GLY A 226 7.21 -31.04 0.97
CA GLY A 226 6.18 -31.69 0.14
C GLY A 226 5.57 -30.77 -0.92
N LEU A 227 5.96 -29.52 -0.97
CA LEU A 227 5.44 -28.46 -1.84
C LEU A 227 6.55 -27.98 -2.79
N LEU A 228 6.25 -27.90 -4.08
CA LEU A 228 7.15 -27.28 -5.05
C LEU A 228 6.97 -25.77 -5.01
N VAL A 229 8.03 -25.05 -4.60
CA VAL A 229 8.03 -23.58 -4.60
C VAL A 229 9.08 -23.06 -5.57
N VAL A 230 8.67 -22.14 -6.43
CA VAL A 230 9.60 -21.40 -7.30
C VAL A 230 9.42 -19.90 -7.11
N ARG A 231 10.55 -19.18 -7.12
CA ARG A 231 10.59 -17.70 -7.08
C ARG A 231 11.35 -17.19 -8.30
N GLY A 232 10.93 -16.04 -8.83
CA GLY A 232 11.72 -15.43 -9.87
C GLY A 232 11.20 -14.08 -10.32
N THR A 233 12.08 -13.38 -11.03
CA THR A 233 11.79 -12.06 -11.57
C THR A 233 10.90 -12.13 -12.81
N SER A 234 10.32 -10.99 -13.15
CA SER A 234 9.57 -10.85 -14.40
C SER A 234 10.40 -11.23 -15.62
N GLU A 235 11.67 -10.85 -15.65
CA GLU A 235 12.60 -11.11 -16.78
C GLU A 235 12.95 -12.59 -16.91
N GLN A 236 13.21 -13.29 -15.78
CA GLN A 236 13.48 -14.73 -15.79
C GLN A 236 12.29 -15.52 -16.37
N PHE A 237 11.07 -15.16 -15.98
CA PHE A 237 9.85 -15.83 -16.43
C PHE A 237 9.29 -15.30 -17.75
N ASN A 238 9.70 -14.12 -18.19
CA ASN A 238 9.35 -13.54 -19.49
C ASN A 238 10.53 -12.78 -20.09
N PRO A 239 11.46 -13.46 -20.74
CA PRO A 239 12.65 -12.84 -21.35
C PRO A 239 12.33 -11.86 -22.49
N ALA A 240 11.07 -11.78 -22.94
CA ALA A 240 10.66 -10.83 -23.96
C ALA A 240 10.30 -9.44 -23.41
N LEU A 241 10.40 -9.23 -22.08
CA LEU A 241 10.21 -7.91 -21.50
C LEU A 241 11.36 -6.98 -21.90
N ASP A 242 10.99 -5.76 -22.27
CA ASP A 242 11.96 -4.73 -22.62
C ASP A 242 12.72 -4.23 -21.38
N ALA A 243 14.02 -4.52 -21.35
CA ALA A 243 14.90 -4.10 -20.25
C ALA A 243 14.98 -2.58 -20.10
N ALA A 244 14.91 -1.82 -21.19
CA ALA A 244 14.93 -0.35 -21.13
C ALA A 244 13.64 0.19 -20.51
N TRP A 245 12.50 -0.43 -20.83
CA TRP A 245 11.22 -0.10 -20.19
C TRP A 245 11.25 -0.42 -18.70
N LEU A 246 11.74 -1.58 -18.29
CA LEU A 246 11.88 -1.97 -16.89
C LEU A 246 12.77 -1.00 -16.11
N ALA A 247 13.89 -0.58 -16.69
CA ALA A 247 14.78 0.40 -16.06
C ALA A 247 14.09 1.77 -15.86
N LYS A 248 13.26 2.20 -16.82
CA LYS A 248 12.46 3.43 -16.71
C LYS A 248 11.37 3.28 -15.66
N GLU A 249 10.68 2.14 -15.63
CA GLU A 249 9.63 1.84 -14.66
C GLU A 249 10.20 1.81 -13.24
N ARG A 250 11.37 1.20 -13.02
CA ARG A 250 12.08 1.19 -11.73
C ARG A 250 12.33 2.61 -11.20
N LYS A 251 12.77 3.53 -12.08
CA LYS A 251 12.94 4.94 -11.71
C LYS A 251 11.62 5.60 -11.35
N ARG A 252 10.53 5.27 -12.06
CA ARG A 252 9.20 5.84 -11.88
C ARG A 252 8.55 5.45 -10.56
N ILE A 253 8.59 4.16 -10.21
CA ILE A 253 7.88 3.63 -9.04
C ILE A 253 8.77 3.47 -7.80
N GLY A 254 10.09 3.61 -7.95
CA GLY A 254 11.09 3.42 -6.88
C GLY A 254 11.43 1.96 -6.62
N GLU A 255 12.62 1.75 -6.01
CA GLU A 255 13.23 0.42 -5.83
C GLU A 255 12.31 -0.55 -5.10
N ARG A 256 11.78 -0.16 -3.96
CA ARG A 256 10.93 -1.01 -3.11
C ARG A 256 9.69 -1.55 -3.83
N VAL A 257 8.97 -0.67 -4.55
CA VAL A 257 7.80 -1.08 -5.32
C VAL A 257 8.21 -1.93 -6.51
N PHE A 258 9.33 -1.61 -7.14
CA PHE A 258 9.88 -2.39 -8.25
C PHE A 258 10.27 -3.81 -7.82
N ASP A 259 10.93 -3.97 -6.68
CA ASP A 259 11.31 -5.26 -6.12
C ASP A 259 10.08 -6.12 -5.84
N ARG A 260 9.03 -5.53 -5.26
CA ARG A 260 7.75 -6.20 -5.04
C ARG A 260 7.08 -6.65 -6.33
N GLU A 261 6.93 -5.73 -7.28
CA GLU A 261 6.12 -5.97 -8.47
C GLU A 261 6.84 -6.82 -9.53
N TYR A 262 8.18 -6.65 -9.68
CA TYR A 262 8.92 -7.24 -10.80
C TYR A 262 10.00 -8.24 -10.39
N ARG A 263 10.48 -8.20 -9.14
CA ARG A 263 11.54 -9.11 -8.68
C ARG A 263 11.06 -10.22 -7.73
N GLY A 264 9.79 -10.22 -7.36
CA GLY A 264 9.26 -11.25 -6.47
C GLY A 264 9.76 -11.14 -5.02
N VAL A 265 10.13 -9.93 -4.57
CA VAL A 265 10.64 -9.70 -3.22
C VAL A 265 9.51 -9.29 -2.28
N TRP A 266 9.25 -10.10 -1.27
CA TRP A 266 8.29 -9.82 -0.23
C TRP A 266 8.67 -8.56 0.57
N GLN A 267 7.69 -7.74 0.89
CA GLN A 267 7.89 -6.48 1.60
C GLN A 267 7.45 -6.59 3.06
N PRO A 268 8.15 -5.97 4.01
CA PRO A 268 7.64 -5.84 5.37
C PRO A 268 6.26 -5.19 5.37
N ALA A 269 5.35 -5.65 6.22
CA ALA A 269 4.04 -5.03 6.37
C ALA A 269 4.12 -3.63 6.96
N ILE A 270 5.12 -3.40 7.82
CA ILE A 270 5.39 -2.11 8.47
C ILE A 270 6.73 -1.58 7.95
N PHE A 271 6.74 -0.35 7.45
CA PHE A 271 7.94 0.31 6.99
C PHE A 271 8.55 1.17 8.09
N ASP A 272 9.88 1.28 8.09
CA ASP A 272 10.57 2.29 8.88
C ASP A 272 10.21 3.67 8.33
N SER A 273 9.95 4.62 9.22
CA SER A 273 9.56 6.01 8.96
C SER A 273 8.96 6.31 7.57
N TRP A 274 7.67 6.68 7.52
CA TRP A 274 6.97 7.01 6.26
C TRP A 274 7.69 8.05 5.42
N PHE A 275 8.14 9.14 6.04
CA PHE A 275 8.85 10.21 5.34
C PHE A 275 10.30 9.85 5.02
N GLY A 276 10.96 9.06 5.88
CA GLY A 276 12.40 8.80 5.83
C GLY A 276 13.22 9.93 6.44
N ALA A 277 14.34 9.58 7.09
CA ALA A 277 15.18 10.51 7.83
C ALA A 277 15.63 11.72 6.99
N LYS A 278 16.04 11.49 5.74
CA LYS A 278 16.50 12.56 4.85
C LYS A 278 15.42 13.63 4.59
N ALA A 279 14.17 13.22 4.36
CA ALA A 279 13.08 14.17 4.12
C ALA A 279 12.81 15.00 5.38
N ILE A 280 12.79 14.37 6.55
CA ILE A 280 12.55 15.03 7.83
C ILE A 280 13.68 16.03 8.13
N GLU A 281 14.94 15.64 7.97
CA GLU A 281 16.08 16.53 8.20
C GLU A 281 16.13 17.72 7.24
N ASN A 282 15.70 17.56 6.00
CA ASN A 282 15.57 18.66 5.04
C ASN A 282 14.60 19.75 5.48
N CYS A 283 13.61 19.42 6.33
CA CYS A 283 12.63 20.37 6.84
C CYS A 283 13.12 21.10 8.11
N ARG A 284 14.17 20.62 8.76
CA ARG A 284 14.65 21.11 10.04
C ARG A 284 15.16 22.54 9.95
N THR A 285 14.68 23.37 10.86
CA THR A 285 15.21 24.73 11.09
C THR A 285 15.43 24.96 12.58
N GLU A 286 16.24 25.96 12.93
CA GLU A 286 16.49 26.35 14.33
C GLU A 286 15.49 27.41 14.83
N ARG A 287 14.42 27.66 14.09
CA ARG A 287 13.45 28.71 14.42
C ARG A 287 12.27 28.16 15.24
N GLY A 288 11.75 29.00 16.12
CA GLY A 288 10.48 28.75 16.78
C GLY A 288 9.26 29.13 15.92
N ILE A 289 8.13 29.40 16.57
CA ILE A 289 6.90 29.90 15.95
C ILE A 289 7.18 31.27 15.33
N LEU A 290 6.65 31.52 14.15
CA LEU A 290 6.78 32.77 13.42
C LEU A 290 5.52 33.61 13.56
N GLU A 291 5.65 34.91 13.79
CA GLU A 291 4.53 35.86 13.78
C GLU A 291 4.00 36.08 12.35
N PRO A 292 2.70 36.37 12.19
CA PRO A 292 2.13 36.65 10.88
C PRO A 292 2.67 37.94 10.28
N VAL A 293 2.99 37.88 8.99
CA VAL A 293 3.46 39.05 8.23
C VAL A 293 2.36 39.51 7.24
N PRO A 294 2.04 40.80 7.16
CA PRO A 294 1.09 41.31 6.20
C PRO A 294 1.47 40.96 4.76
N GLY A 295 0.47 40.64 3.94
CA GLY A 295 0.68 40.30 2.53
C GLY A 295 0.81 38.81 2.23
N PHE A 296 1.08 37.97 3.24
CA PHE A 296 1.07 36.52 3.07
C PHE A 296 -0.32 35.92 3.24
N ARG A 297 -0.57 34.81 2.57
CA ARG A 297 -1.79 34.01 2.75
C ARG A 297 -1.43 32.78 3.58
N TYR A 298 -2.13 32.63 4.68
CA TYR A 298 -1.93 31.53 5.63
C TYR A 298 -3.01 30.48 5.50
N VAL A 299 -2.63 29.23 5.69
CA VAL A 299 -3.52 28.08 5.77
C VAL A 299 -3.31 27.39 7.11
N ALA A 300 -4.40 27.11 7.79
CA ALA A 300 -4.45 26.35 9.03
C ALA A 300 -5.00 24.95 8.77
N GLY A 301 -4.31 23.93 9.25
CA GLY A 301 -4.77 22.54 9.29
C GLY A 301 -5.01 22.15 10.74
N LEU A 302 -6.16 21.54 11.02
CA LEU A 302 -6.55 21.08 12.35
C LEU A 302 -6.78 19.57 12.33
N ASP A 303 -6.18 18.90 13.32
CA ASP A 303 -6.52 17.54 13.71
C ASP A 303 -7.15 17.60 15.10
N LEU A 304 -8.42 17.23 15.21
CA LEU A 304 -9.24 17.47 16.39
C LEU A 304 -9.63 16.16 17.08
N GLY A 305 -8.73 15.60 17.90
CA GLY A 305 -9.04 14.51 18.83
C GLY A 305 -9.86 15.00 20.02
N CYS A 306 -10.77 14.16 20.55
CA CYS A 306 -11.68 14.62 21.61
C CYS A 306 -11.46 13.97 22.97
N ARG A 307 -11.19 12.67 23.05
CA ARG A 307 -11.17 11.92 24.31
C ARG A 307 -9.95 11.04 24.51
N VAL A 308 -9.46 10.46 23.45
CA VAL A 308 -8.34 9.50 23.47
C VAL A 308 -7.11 10.12 22.81
N ASP A 309 -7.32 10.91 21.75
CA ASP A 309 -6.29 11.60 21.00
C ASP A 309 -6.27 13.08 21.33
N GLY A 310 -5.11 13.72 21.20
CA GLY A 310 -4.93 15.15 21.37
C GLY A 310 -5.55 15.97 20.23
N ALA A 311 -5.50 17.27 20.34
CA ALA A 311 -5.85 18.17 19.25
C ALA A 311 -4.62 18.97 18.81
N ALA A 312 -4.45 19.15 17.51
CA ALA A 312 -3.34 19.89 16.94
C ALA A 312 -3.81 20.94 15.92
N LEU A 313 -3.12 22.05 15.87
CA LEU A 313 -3.26 23.11 14.88
C LEU A 313 -1.89 23.37 14.26
N SER A 314 -1.82 23.40 12.94
CA SER A 314 -0.64 23.87 12.21
C SER A 314 -1.01 25.01 11.29
N ILE A 315 -0.16 26.03 11.20
CA ILE A 315 -0.31 27.15 10.26
C ILE A 315 0.90 27.18 9.34
N CYS A 316 0.66 27.38 8.05
CA CYS A 316 1.71 27.53 7.06
C CYS A 316 1.38 28.63 6.04
N HIS A 317 2.43 29.13 5.39
CA HIS A 317 2.34 30.01 4.23
C HIS A 317 3.33 29.60 3.14
N ARG A 318 3.23 30.21 1.97
CA ARG A 318 4.22 30.06 0.87
C ARG A 318 4.90 31.37 0.61
N GLU A 319 6.20 31.29 0.44
CA GLU A 319 7.02 32.43 0.08
C GLU A 319 7.99 32.08 -1.06
N LYS A 320 8.39 33.07 -1.81
CA LYS A 320 9.42 32.93 -2.84
C LYS A 320 10.75 33.43 -2.29
N ARG A 321 11.77 32.58 -2.34
CA ARG A 321 13.17 32.90 -2.02
C ARG A 321 14.01 32.64 -3.25
N ASP A 322 14.61 33.68 -3.78
CA ASP A 322 15.29 33.61 -5.08
C ASP A 322 14.36 32.97 -6.14
N ASP A 323 14.81 31.86 -6.75
CA ASP A 323 14.02 31.16 -7.79
C ASP A 323 13.18 30.00 -7.23
N LYS A 324 13.19 29.78 -5.90
CA LYS A 324 12.44 28.66 -5.28
C LYS A 324 11.23 29.14 -4.50
N THR A 325 10.15 28.40 -4.62
CA THR A 325 9.00 28.55 -3.74
C THR A 325 9.11 27.56 -2.59
N VAL A 326 9.06 28.07 -1.36
CA VAL A 326 9.13 27.31 -0.13
C VAL A 326 7.80 27.40 0.62
N THR A 327 7.34 26.30 1.18
CA THR A 327 6.24 26.26 2.14
C THR A 327 6.82 26.28 3.54
N VAL A 328 6.48 27.29 4.29
CA VAL A 328 6.97 27.51 5.67
C VAL A 328 5.86 27.15 6.62
N VAL A 329 6.07 26.19 7.51
CA VAL A 329 5.19 25.93 8.65
C VAL A 329 5.54 26.95 9.73
N ASP A 330 4.66 27.91 9.96
CA ASP A 330 4.88 29.03 10.88
C ASP A 330 4.84 28.59 12.34
N GLY A 331 3.98 27.63 12.67
CA GLY A 331 3.87 27.08 14.01
C GLY A 331 2.99 25.85 14.06
N VAL A 332 3.17 25.08 15.13
CA VAL A 332 2.34 23.95 15.51
C VAL A 332 1.95 24.12 16.98
N TRP A 333 0.67 24.00 17.27
CA TRP A 333 0.12 24.07 18.63
C TRP A 333 -0.58 22.75 18.93
N TYR A 334 -0.42 22.28 20.16
CA TYR A 334 -0.94 21.00 20.57
C TYR A 334 -1.63 21.07 21.93
N TRP A 335 -2.74 20.41 22.05
CA TRP A 335 -3.51 20.24 23.28
C TRP A 335 -3.63 18.74 23.57
N PRO A 336 -2.96 18.24 24.63
CA PRO A 336 -3.03 16.82 24.99
C PRO A 336 -4.47 16.36 25.26
N ALA A 337 -4.74 15.07 25.07
CA ALA A 337 -6.03 14.47 25.36
C ALA A 337 -6.47 14.79 26.81
N GLY A 338 -7.68 15.29 26.98
CA GLY A 338 -8.23 15.64 28.30
C GLY A 338 -7.64 16.87 28.97
N SER A 339 -6.70 17.60 28.36
CA SER A 339 -6.08 18.81 28.94
C SER A 339 -7.07 19.99 29.08
N ALA A 340 -8.07 20.08 28.21
CA ALA A 340 -9.09 21.12 28.27
C ALA A 340 -10.40 20.64 27.62
N PRO A 341 -11.56 21.23 27.97
CA PRO A 341 -12.81 21.03 27.24
C PRO A 341 -12.68 21.47 25.78
N MET A 342 -13.35 20.79 24.85
CA MET A 342 -13.28 21.06 23.39
C MET A 342 -13.60 22.53 23.08
N GLY A 343 -14.60 23.14 23.74
CA GLY A 343 -14.93 24.55 23.52
C GLY A 343 -13.78 25.50 23.87
N THR A 344 -12.95 25.17 24.87
CA THR A 344 -11.74 25.92 25.21
C THR A 344 -10.68 25.77 24.11
N ILE A 345 -10.46 24.55 23.63
CA ILE A 345 -9.52 24.28 22.53
C ILE A 345 -9.95 25.06 21.28
N VAL A 346 -11.24 24.99 20.91
CA VAL A 346 -11.79 25.75 19.78
C VAL A 346 -11.57 27.25 19.94
N THR A 347 -11.80 27.80 21.12
CA THR A 347 -11.61 29.24 21.40
C THR A 347 -10.14 29.64 21.20
N ARG A 348 -9.19 28.85 21.73
CA ARG A 348 -7.75 29.10 21.60
C ARG A 348 -7.31 28.97 20.13
N ALA A 349 -7.67 27.87 19.45
CA ALA A 349 -7.35 27.65 18.05
C ALA A 349 -7.92 28.76 17.15
N ALA A 350 -9.17 29.15 17.35
CA ALA A 350 -9.80 30.26 16.62
C ALA A 350 -9.10 31.61 16.85
N GLY A 351 -8.60 31.86 18.05
CA GLY A 351 -7.77 33.02 18.34
C GLY A 351 -6.52 33.08 17.48
N ILE A 352 -5.76 31.98 17.43
CA ILE A 352 -4.55 31.83 16.62
C ILE A 352 -4.87 31.98 15.13
N ILE A 353 -5.87 31.26 14.62
CA ILE A 353 -6.29 31.32 13.22
C ILE A 353 -6.63 32.77 12.79
N ARG A 354 -7.33 33.53 13.63
CA ARG A 354 -7.67 34.91 13.35
C ARG A 354 -6.43 35.82 13.37
N GLN A 355 -5.48 35.59 14.29
CA GLN A 355 -4.21 36.33 14.33
C GLN A 355 -3.46 36.26 13.01
N TYR A 356 -3.40 35.06 12.39
CA TYR A 356 -2.78 34.86 11.09
C TYR A 356 -3.70 35.17 9.91
N ASN A 357 -4.96 35.46 10.15
CA ASN A 357 -5.98 35.57 9.09
C ASN A 357 -5.95 34.35 8.16
N ALA A 358 -5.81 33.15 8.72
CA ALA A 358 -5.61 31.92 8.00
C ALA A 358 -6.94 31.31 7.52
N ALA A 359 -6.92 30.70 6.33
CA ALA A 359 -8.00 29.83 5.88
C ALA A 359 -7.90 28.48 6.63
N ALA A 360 -8.96 28.08 7.35
CA ALA A 360 -8.94 26.96 8.27
C ALA A 360 -9.58 25.69 7.67
N PHE A 361 -8.89 24.57 7.83
CA PHE A 361 -9.29 23.24 7.35
C PHE A 361 -9.18 22.22 8.48
N ALA A 362 -10.17 21.31 8.54
CA ALA A 362 -10.15 20.15 9.41
C ALA A 362 -10.59 18.91 8.62
N ASP A 363 -10.21 17.74 9.09
CA ASP A 363 -10.68 16.48 8.51
C ASP A 363 -12.17 16.22 8.82
N GLN A 364 -12.70 15.08 8.37
CA GLN A 364 -14.11 14.71 8.58
C GLN A 364 -14.41 14.28 10.01
N PHE A 365 -13.40 13.95 10.81
CA PHE A 365 -13.61 13.46 12.17
C PHE A 365 -13.97 14.64 13.09
N HIS A 366 -15.11 14.55 13.77
CA HIS A 366 -15.65 15.59 14.65
C HIS A 366 -16.00 16.94 13.98
N PHE A 367 -15.87 17.06 12.65
CA PHE A 367 -16.08 18.31 11.93
C PHE A 367 -17.42 18.97 12.24
N ASP A 368 -18.53 18.23 12.13
CA ASP A 368 -19.87 18.78 12.38
C ASP A 368 -20.06 19.24 13.84
N SER A 369 -19.40 18.59 14.80
CA SER A 369 -19.52 18.92 16.21
C SER A 369 -18.80 20.22 16.61
N VAL A 370 -17.76 20.63 15.87
CA VAL A 370 -16.95 21.81 16.17
C VAL A 370 -17.18 22.98 15.21
N ARG A 371 -17.73 22.74 14.03
CA ARG A 371 -17.97 23.75 12.99
C ARG A 371 -18.72 24.98 13.51
N ASP A 372 -19.80 24.74 14.24
CA ASP A 372 -20.67 25.81 14.75
C ASP A 372 -19.95 26.61 15.85
N ASP A 373 -19.10 25.98 16.64
CA ASP A 373 -18.33 26.67 17.68
C ASP A 373 -17.19 27.52 17.08
N PHE A 374 -16.52 27.03 16.01
CA PHE A 374 -15.61 27.87 15.23
C PHE A 374 -16.32 29.04 14.55
N ALA A 375 -17.54 28.85 14.04
CA ALA A 375 -18.36 29.92 13.45
C ALA A 375 -18.71 30.98 14.50
N LYS A 376 -19.12 30.60 15.74
CA LYS A 376 -19.33 31.52 16.87
C LYS A 376 -18.06 32.28 17.22
N ALA A 377 -16.90 31.63 17.12
CA ALA A 377 -15.58 32.25 17.31
C ALA A 377 -15.08 33.05 16.08
N ARG A 378 -15.94 33.31 15.08
CA ARG A 378 -15.66 34.05 13.83
C ARG A 378 -14.56 33.44 12.96
N VAL A 379 -14.48 32.10 12.92
CA VAL A 379 -13.63 31.34 12.03
C VAL A 379 -14.50 30.45 11.16
N ARG A 380 -14.35 30.58 9.84
CA ARG A 380 -14.98 29.65 8.89
C ARG A 380 -14.09 28.42 8.77
N LEU A 381 -14.54 27.29 9.33
CA LEU A 381 -13.88 26.01 9.16
C LEU A 381 -14.37 25.34 7.87
N THR A 382 -13.46 24.80 7.08
CA THR A 382 -13.74 24.07 5.82
C THR A 382 -13.36 22.61 5.99
N GLU A 383 -14.26 21.72 5.63
CA GLU A 383 -13.98 20.28 5.66
C GLU A 383 -13.00 19.90 4.55
N ALA A 384 -11.96 19.14 4.93
CA ALA A 384 -10.95 18.60 4.03
C ALA A 384 -10.73 17.11 4.33
N PRO A 385 -11.67 16.24 3.90
CA PRO A 385 -11.71 14.86 4.32
C PRO A 385 -10.51 14.05 3.80
N TRP A 386 -10.06 13.08 4.59
CA TRP A 386 -9.17 12.03 4.15
C TRP A 386 -9.97 10.98 3.37
N THR A 387 -9.92 11.02 2.05
CA THR A 387 -10.62 10.04 1.22
C THR A 387 -9.80 8.76 1.06
N SER A 388 -10.45 7.64 0.78
CA SER A 388 -9.77 6.37 0.50
C SER A 388 -9.13 6.32 -0.90
N THR A 389 -9.64 7.13 -1.82
CA THR A 389 -9.20 7.17 -3.23
C THR A 389 -9.22 8.61 -3.75
N GLY A 390 -8.54 8.85 -4.88
CA GLY A 390 -8.47 10.17 -5.51
C GLY A 390 -7.43 11.11 -4.90
N GLY A 391 -7.35 12.33 -5.41
CA GLY A 391 -6.31 13.31 -5.08
C GLY A 391 -6.26 13.73 -3.59
N ARG A 392 -7.36 13.55 -2.86
CA ARG A 392 -7.46 13.83 -1.41
C ARG A 392 -7.29 12.61 -0.52
N SER A 393 -6.82 11.48 -1.06
CA SER A 393 -6.50 10.32 -0.22
C SER A 393 -5.35 10.63 0.73
N LYS A 394 -5.41 10.09 1.95
CA LYS A 394 -4.37 10.25 2.97
C LYS A 394 -2.99 9.95 2.39
N THR A 395 -2.85 8.82 1.70
CA THR A 395 -1.60 8.40 1.07
C THR A 395 -1.07 9.39 0.04
N ILE A 396 -1.93 9.95 -0.82
CA ILE A 396 -1.52 10.93 -1.84
C ILE A 396 -1.05 12.23 -1.18
N ARG A 397 -1.80 12.76 -0.21
CA ARG A 397 -1.42 13.97 0.50
C ARG A 397 -0.08 13.81 1.23
N PHE A 398 0.10 12.71 1.95
CA PHE A 398 1.37 12.39 2.62
C PHE A 398 2.53 12.24 1.63
N ASN A 399 2.32 11.59 0.49
CA ASN A 399 3.34 11.47 -0.55
C ASN A 399 3.68 12.82 -1.19
N THR A 400 2.68 13.67 -1.47
CA THR A 400 2.91 15.01 -2.00
C THR A 400 3.78 15.83 -1.05
N VAL A 401 3.44 15.84 0.24
CA VAL A 401 4.25 16.52 1.26
C VAL A 401 5.66 15.95 1.31
N ARG A 402 5.80 14.62 1.33
CA ARG A 402 7.11 13.94 1.31
C ARG A 402 7.99 14.36 0.12
N MET A 403 7.43 14.46 -1.07
CA MET A 403 8.20 14.90 -2.26
C MET A 403 8.72 16.32 -2.09
N HIS A 404 7.90 17.24 -1.59
CA HIS A 404 8.34 18.62 -1.30
C HIS A 404 9.39 18.68 -0.17
N MET A 405 9.31 17.80 0.84
CA MET A 405 10.33 17.66 1.88
C MET A 405 11.68 17.20 1.29
N LEU A 406 11.66 16.19 0.42
CA LEU A 406 12.86 15.69 -0.26
C LEU A 406 13.51 16.74 -1.14
N ASP A 407 12.71 17.60 -1.79
CA ASP A 407 13.16 18.72 -2.62
C ASP A 407 13.68 19.92 -1.80
N GLY A 408 13.61 19.87 -0.46
CA GLY A 408 13.96 20.98 0.42
C GLY A 408 13.06 22.21 0.22
N ARG A 409 11.77 21.99 -0.05
CA ARG A 409 10.76 23.04 -0.27
C ARG A 409 9.77 23.18 0.88
N ILE A 410 10.04 22.55 2.01
CA ILE A 410 9.24 22.66 3.23
C ILE A 410 10.19 22.94 4.39
N GLU A 411 9.81 23.88 5.25
CA GLU A 411 10.50 24.20 6.49
C GLU A 411 9.57 24.04 7.68
N TRP A 412 10.06 23.39 8.73
CA TRP A 412 9.35 23.20 10.00
C TRP A 412 9.97 24.02 11.13
N PRO A 413 9.18 24.45 12.12
CA PRO A 413 9.72 25.02 13.34
C PRO A 413 10.55 23.98 14.10
N ASN A 414 11.44 24.43 14.99
CA ASN A 414 12.17 23.55 15.90
C ASN A 414 11.25 23.06 17.01
N ASP A 415 10.46 22.04 16.70
CA ASP A 415 9.52 21.36 17.60
C ASP A 415 9.95 19.90 17.73
N PRO A 416 10.59 19.51 18.86
CA PRO A 416 11.06 18.13 19.06
C PRO A 416 9.96 17.08 19.00
N ASP A 417 8.74 17.40 19.45
CA ASP A 417 7.62 16.46 19.42
C ASP A 417 7.08 16.25 18.01
N LEU A 418 7.03 17.30 17.18
CA LEU A 418 6.70 17.17 15.76
C LEU A 418 7.69 16.24 15.05
N PHE A 419 8.99 16.40 15.30
CA PHE A 419 10.01 15.52 14.73
C PHE A 419 9.85 14.09 15.23
N LYS A 420 9.58 13.87 16.50
CA LYS A 420 9.33 12.57 17.09
C LYS A 420 8.13 11.89 16.45
N GLU A 421 7.01 12.59 16.26
CA GLU A 421 5.84 12.07 15.55
C GLU A 421 6.18 11.73 14.09
N ALA A 422 6.87 12.62 13.36
CA ALA A 422 7.26 12.38 11.99
C ALA A 422 8.17 11.14 11.81
N TYR A 423 9.11 10.91 12.75
CA TYR A 423 9.95 9.71 12.76
C TYR A 423 9.17 8.45 13.16
N SER A 424 8.13 8.58 14.00
CA SER A 424 7.32 7.46 14.44
C SER A 424 6.30 7.00 13.40
N LEU A 425 5.96 7.83 12.41
CA LEU A 425 5.02 7.46 11.36
C LEU A 425 5.55 6.28 10.56
N ALA A 426 4.73 5.25 10.46
CA ALA A 426 4.97 4.07 9.64
C ALA A 426 3.88 3.90 8.59
N GLY A 427 4.25 3.41 7.43
CA GLY A 427 3.30 2.87 6.47
C GLY A 427 3.05 1.40 6.76
N ARG A 428 1.81 1.01 6.92
CA ARG A 428 1.40 -0.38 6.95
C ARG A 428 0.72 -0.75 5.64
N LEU A 429 1.32 -1.66 4.91
CA LEU A 429 0.71 -2.21 3.71
C LEU A 429 -0.15 -3.41 4.14
N ARG A 430 -1.46 -3.29 4.00
CA ARG A 430 -2.39 -4.38 4.30
C ARG A 430 -2.45 -5.37 3.13
N GLN A 431 -2.80 -6.60 3.43
CA GLN A 431 -2.98 -7.68 2.43
C GLN A 431 -4.02 -7.29 1.35
N SER A 432 -5.03 -6.50 1.72
CA SER A 432 -6.03 -5.93 0.78
C SER A 432 -5.46 -4.97 -0.26
N GLY A 433 -4.19 -4.55 -0.14
CA GLY A 433 -3.59 -3.57 -1.04
C GLY A 433 -3.68 -2.12 -0.56
N THR A 434 -4.35 -1.87 0.56
CA THR A 434 -4.44 -0.53 1.12
C THR A 434 -3.19 -0.21 1.95
N GLU A 435 -2.69 1.00 1.80
CA GLU A 435 -1.62 1.56 2.62
C GLU A 435 -2.25 2.39 3.75
N GLU A 436 -1.96 2.05 4.98
CA GLU A 436 -2.37 2.78 6.18
C GLU A 436 -1.15 3.52 6.74
N ILE A 437 -1.34 4.79 7.07
CA ILE A 437 -0.29 5.63 7.66
C ILE A 437 -0.72 5.95 9.09
N ALA A 438 0.09 5.52 10.05
CA ALA A 438 -0.15 5.75 11.47
C ALA A 438 1.15 5.78 12.26
N ALA A 439 1.13 6.38 13.46
CA ALA A 439 2.25 6.31 14.37
C ALA A 439 2.46 4.89 14.90
N ARG A 440 3.71 4.46 15.05
CA ARG A 440 4.07 3.18 15.71
C ARG A 440 3.83 3.24 17.21
N SER A 441 4.03 4.41 17.79
CA SER A 441 3.85 4.68 19.22
C SER A 441 3.64 6.18 19.44
N GLY A 442 2.81 6.53 20.43
CA GLY A 442 2.44 7.92 20.67
C GLY A 442 1.37 8.44 19.70
N GLY A 443 1.10 9.73 19.74
CA GLY A 443 0.18 10.41 18.83
C GLY A 443 0.83 10.72 17.47
N ASP A 444 -0.02 11.08 16.52
CA ASP A 444 0.36 11.60 15.20
C ASP A 444 -0.41 12.89 14.84
N ASP A 445 -1.01 13.52 15.84
CA ASP A 445 -1.91 14.67 15.68
C ASP A 445 -1.19 15.89 15.09
N ARG A 446 0.02 16.21 15.57
CA ARG A 446 0.81 17.34 15.08
C ARG A 446 1.17 17.17 13.62
N ILE A 447 1.68 16.00 13.26
CA ILE A 447 2.10 15.74 11.88
C ILE A 447 0.91 15.63 10.91
N HIS A 448 -0.25 15.16 11.37
CA HIS A 448 -1.48 15.18 10.59
C HIS A 448 -1.94 16.62 10.34
N ALA A 449 -1.96 17.48 11.35
CA ALA A 449 -2.28 18.89 11.20
C ALA A 449 -1.31 19.60 10.23
N VAL A 450 -0.01 19.29 10.29
CA VAL A 450 1.01 19.82 9.36
C VAL A 450 0.73 19.34 7.93
N VAL A 451 0.53 18.03 7.72
CA VAL A 451 0.26 17.48 6.39
C VAL A 451 -1.01 18.07 5.79
N LEU A 452 -2.06 18.26 6.61
CA LEU A 452 -3.30 18.86 6.17
C LEU A 452 -3.08 20.31 5.73
N ALA A 453 -2.45 21.16 6.56
CA ALA A 453 -2.15 22.55 6.22
C ALA A 453 -1.30 22.66 4.93
N VAL A 454 -0.21 21.88 4.85
CA VAL A 454 0.72 21.89 3.72
C VAL A 454 0.04 21.39 2.45
N SER A 455 -0.73 20.30 2.51
CA SER A 455 -1.42 19.80 1.31
C SER A 455 -2.46 20.79 0.79
N GLU A 456 -3.24 21.42 1.67
CA GLU A 456 -4.25 22.41 1.28
C GLU A 456 -3.64 23.69 0.67
N ILE A 457 -2.49 24.13 1.18
CA ILE A 457 -1.82 25.31 0.58
C ILE A 457 -1.13 24.97 -0.76
N LEU A 458 -0.68 23.73 -0.96
CA LEU A 458 -0.11 23.28 -2.23
C LEU A 458 -1.17 23.11 -3.32
N GLU A 459 -2.38 22.65 -2.97
CA GLU A 459 -3.51 22.53 -3.91
C GLU A 459 -4.02 23.93 -4.37
N ARG A 460 -3.89 24.95 -3.53
CA ARG A 460 -4.36 26.31 -3.79
C ARG A 460 -3.22 27.15 -4.35
N GLN A 461 -3.00 27.09 -5.65
CA GLN A 461 -2.01 27.98 -6.29
C GLN A 461 -2.45 29.45 -6.17
N PRO A 462 -1.76 30.28 -5.41
CA PRO A 462 -2.05 31.70 -5.41
C PRO A 462 -1.54 32.34 -6.70
N ASP A 463 -2.30 33.26 -7.28
CA ASP A 463 -1.92 34.02 -8.48
C ASP A 463 -0.60 34.78 -8.31
N ARG A 464 -0.23 35.06 -7.06
CA ARG A 464 1.02 35.74 -6.70
C ARG A 464 1.54 35.19 -5.37
N ILE A 465 2.78 34.69 -5.37
CA ILE A 465 3.49 34.27 -4.15
C ILE A 465 4.38 35.44 -3.73
N PRO A 466 4.25 35.97 -2.51
CA PRO A 466 5.11 37.04 -2.01
C PRO A 466 6.58 36.63 -2.02
N VAL A 467 7.45 37.61 -2.30
CA VAL A 467 8.91 37.42 -2.22
C VAL A 467 9.35 37.86 -0.83
N MET A 468 10.04 37.00 -0.10
CA MET A 468 10.69 37.31 1.17
C MET A 468 12.08 37.86 0.87
N THR A 469 12.37 39.08 1.34
CA THR A 469 13.71 39.62 1.24
C THR A 469 14.60 39.05 2.37
N ARG A 470 15.90 39.08 2.18
CA ARG A 470 16.86 38.62 3.18
C ARG A 470 16.75 39.43 4.49
N ASP A 471 16.44 40.71 4.38
CA ASP A 471 16.29 41.61 5.53
C ASP A 471 15.00 41.30 6.30
N ASP A 472 13.90 41.00 5.59
CA ASP A 472 12.64 40.54 6.19
C ASP A 472 12.84 39.23 6.96
N GLU A 473 13.59 38.30 6.36
CA GLU A 473 13.91 37.02 7.00
C GLU A 473 14.77 37.19 8.27
N LEU A 474 15.77 38.06 8.23
CA LEU A 474 16.61 38.36 9.37
C LEU A 474 15.85 39.05 10.49
N ALA A 475 14.97 40.01 10.17
CA ALA A 475 14.10 40.69 11.13
C ALA A 475 13.15 39.68 11.80
N ARG A 476 12.56 38.80 11.01
CA ARG A 476 11.64 37.76 11.49
C ARG A 476 12.34 36.73 12.41
N ARG A 477 13.57 36.32 12.05
CA ARG A 477 14.38 35.42 12.88
C ARG A 477 14.81 36.07 14.19
N ARG A 478 15.08 37.40 14.23
CA ARG A 478 15.37 38.14 15.46
C ARG A 478 14.16 38.20 16.36
N ALA A 479 13.00 38.59 15.82
CA ALA A 479 11.75 38.66 16.60
C ALA A 479 11.39 37.30 17.21
N ALA A 480 11.53 36.21 16.46
CA ALA A 480 11.29 34.87 16.97
C ALA A 480 12.24 34.45 18.11
N ARG A 481 13.53 34.84 18.03
CA ARG A 481 14.51 34.55 19.09
C ARG A 481 14.25 35.38 20.35
N GLU A 482 13.96 36.66 20.18
CA GLU A 482 13.64 37.57 21.30
C GLU A 482 12.38 37.12 22.03
N TYR A 483 11.37 36.66 21.30
CA TYR A 483 10.13 36.14 21.83
C TYR A 483 10.31 34.80 22.57
N SER A 484 11.08 33.86 22.00
CA SER A 484 11.41 32.59 22.65
C SER A 484 12.23 32.81 23.94
N ALA A 485 13.19 33.72 23.90
CA ALA A 485 14.00 34.09 25.08
C ALA A 485 13.20 34.79 26.16
N TYR A 486 12.22 35.65 25.79
CA TYR A 486 11.35 36.33 26.71
C TYR A 486 10.44 35.38 27.51
N LEU A 487 9.96 34.33 26.86
CA LEU A 487 9.06 33.37 27.48
C LEU A 487 9.77 32.36 28.37
N GLY A 488 11.11 32.31 28.38
CA GLY A 488 11.87 31.24 29.04
C GLY A 488 11.51 29.83 28.54
N TYR A 489 10.94 29.76 27.35
CA TYR A 489 10.27 28.57 26.83
C TYR A 489 11.23 27.80 25.92
N LEU A 490 11.59 26.61 26.33
CA LEU A 490 12.04 25.58 25.40
C LEU A 490 10.79 24.92 24.81
N PRO A 491 10.69 24.76 23.49
CA PRO A 491 9.57 24.03 22.87
C PRO A 491 9.47 22.65 23.49
N GLY A 492 8.38 22.35 24.20
CA GLY A 492 8.17 21.06 24.86
C GLY A 492 7.61 21.10 26.27
N ASP A 493 7.61 22.24 26.96
CA ASP A 493 7.01 22.34 28.28
C ASP A 493 5.50 22.60 28.20
N SER A 494 4.70 21.65 28.67
CA SER A 494 3.23 21.70 28.72
C SER A 494 2.76 22.51 29.96
N ASN A 495 2.80 23.82 29.91
CA ASN A 495 2.22 24.63 30.95
C ASN A 495 1.11 25.54 30.40
N ASP A 496 -0.13 25.26 30.82
CA ASP A 496 -1.35 25.92 30.33
C ASP A 496 -1.42 27.44 30.59
N ASP A 497 -0.69 27.92 31.59
CA ASP A 497 -0.60 29.36 31.92
C ASP A 497 0.26 30.14 30.93
N ALA A 498 1.25 29.51 30.33
CA ALA A 498 2.15 30.14 29.37
C ALA A 498 1.43 30.62 28.08
N ALA A 499 0.43 29.90 27.61
CA ALA A 499 -0.33 30.31 26.42
C ALA A 499 -1.19 31.55 26.67
N ALA A 500 -1.74 31.70 27.87
CA ALA A 500 -2.49 32.90 28.27
C ALA A 500 -1.56 34.11 28.46
N GLU A 501 -0.39 33.90 29.05
CA GLU A 501 0.66 34.91 29.18
C GLU A 501 1.23 35.36 27.83
N ILE A 502 1.38 34.46 26.90
CA ILE A 502 1.79 34.71 25.50
C ILE A 502 0.81 35.68 24.82
N ILE A 503 -0.48 35.43 24.94
CA ILE A 503 -1.52 36.28 24.35
C ILE A 503 -1.53 37.66 25.01
N ALA A 504 -1.41 37.70 26.33
CA ALA A 504 -1.37 38.96 27.09
C ALA A 504 -0.12 39.80 26.78
N ALA A 505 1.06 39.16 26.63
CA ALA A 505 2.31 39.82 26.28
C ALA A 505 2.29 40.37 24.84
N ALA A 506 1.76 39.61 23.89
CA ALA A 506 1.61 40.05 22.50
C ALA A 506 0.63 41.24 22.37
N GLU A 507 -0.46 41.26 23.15
CA GLU A 507 -1.38 42.40 23.20
C GLU A 507 -0.74 43.62 23.86
N TYR A 508 0.10 43.43 24.89
CA TYR A 508 0.80 44.51 25.57
C TYR A 508 1.83 45.18 24.65
N ILE A 509 2.59 44.38 23.87
CA ILE A 509 3.53 44.92 22.87
C ILE A 509 2.80 45.65 21.74
N LYS A 510 1.68 45.12 21.24
CA LYS A 510 0.82 45.78 20.23
C LYS A 510 0.30 47.15 20.67
N ARG A 511 0.16 47.37 21.99
CA ARG A 511 -0.26 48.67 22.57
C ARG A 511 0.91 49.62 22.85
N GLY A 512 2.11 49.31 22.37
CA GLY A 512 3.31 50.14 22.51
C GLY A 512 4.01 50.01 23.88
N GLY A 513 3.68 48.98 24.66
CA GLY A 513 4.36 48.66 25.91
C GLY A 513 5.74 48.07 25.66
N GLN A 514 6.73 48.52 26.44
CA GLN A 514 8.06 47.89 26.48
C GLN A 514 8.05 46.77 27.54
N LEU A 515 8.57 45.62 27.19
CA LEU A 515 8.72 44.49 28.11
C LEU A 515 9.70 44.85 29.24
N PRO A 516 9.45 44.42 30.50
CA PRO A 516 10.41 44.64 31.59
C PRO A 516 11.76 44.00 31.25
N GLN A 517 12.85 44.75 31.44
CA GLN A 517 14.18 44.16 31.32
C GLN A 517 14.36 43.12 32.42
N LEU A 518 14.60 41.86 32.04
CA LEU A 518 15.00 40.81 32.97
C LEU A 518 16.35 41.20 33.57
N ASN A 519 16.38 41.52 34.86
CA ASN A 519 17.61 41.59 35.61
C ASN A 519 18.28 40.22 35.59
N GLN A 520 19.56 40.19 35.21
CA GLN A 520 20.46 39.05 35.15
C GLN A 520 20.50 38.24 36.45
#